data_1e7dbb7d18f8472211d5c38c8be6c49d
#
_entry.id   1e7dbb7d18f8472211d5c38c8be6c49d
#
_cell.length_a   1.000
_cell.length_b   1.000
_cell.length_c   1.000
_cell.angle_alpha   90.00
_cell.angle_beta   90.00
_cell.angle_gamma   90.00
#
_symmetry.space_group_name_H-M   'P 1'
#
loop_
_entity.id
_entity.type
_entity.pdbx_description
1 polymer ?
#
loop_
_entity_poly.entity_id
_entity_poly.type
_entity_poly.pdbx_seq_one_letter_code
_entity_poly.pdbx_strand_id
1 'polypeptide(L)'
;MPYNNEYEQKISKDTEKETKQTMVDVDLVMCAGNCGQYRSGITVAENLPNDDKLSLTIGGGRRNVFHRQIRFISDKKKLEQLLDKILDKEQHQYYDSEARHLFVIGHENTHSLGPNKPNDKLGKYSHIIEENKADMGSLSFIDLLTKEGYYTKDQRNQIIITAVVDTFLKVKPTIQQAHRVRTVMQNFYLFKKGAYDIKEGKIHVNVDKVVPAANEMLKEIIRVQIDDDINKAEKYVMDNFNWTEEMQLIGDKLQKENKELNGKLETELADKLLSEN
;
A
#
# COMPACT_ATOMS: atom_id res chain seq x y z
N MET A 1 9.42 12.66 10.55
CA MET A 1 8.50 12.24 11.60
C MET A 1 7.98 13.35 12.52
N PRO A 2 8.53 14.59 12.57
CA PRO A 2 7.87 15.65 13.33
C PRO A 2 6.43 15.90 12.92
N TYR A 3 6.10 15.71 11.63
CA TYR A 3 4.74 15.88 11.11
C TYR A 3 3.72 14.87 11.64
N ASN A 4 4.15 13.67 12.04
CA ASN A 4 3.26 12.66 12.58
C ASN A 4 2.63 13.13 13.89
N ASN A 5 3.44 13.59 14.85
CA ASN A 5 2.93 14.11 16.12
C ASN A 5 2.00 15.31 15.91
N GLU A 6 2.40 16.27 15.06
CA GLU A 6 1.56 17.43 14.76
C GLU A 6 0.21 17.04 14.14
N TYR A 7 0.20 16.03 13.26
CA TYR A 7 -1.01 15.52 12.65
C TYR A 7 -1.91 14.81 13.67
N GLU A 8 -1.32 13.94 14.47
CA GLU A 8 -2.04 13.11 15.44
C GLU A 8 -2.62 13.93 16.59
N GLN A 9 -1.91 14.93 17.08
CA GLN A 9 -2.41 15.83 18.14
C GLN A 9 -3.69 16.56 17.74
N LYS A 10 -3.92 16.79 16.43
CA LYS A 10 -5.17 17.32 15.92
C LYS A 10 -6.34 16.34 16.05
N ILE A 11 -6.06 15.04 16.21
CA ILE A 11 -7.07 13.98 16.39
C ILE A 11 -7.24 13.67 17.88
N SER A 12 -6.16 13.45 18.61
CA SER A 12 -6.13 13.21 20.04
C SER A 12 -4.77 13.54 20.65
N LYS A 13 -4.79 14.15 21.85
CA LYS A 13 -3.55 14.40 22.62
C LYS A 13 -2.88 13.10 23.10
N ASP A 14 -3.63 12.00 23.18
CA ASP A 14 -3.11 10.71 23.65
C ASP A 14 -2.21 10.01 22.63
N THR A 15 -2.01 10.60 21.47
CA THR A 15 -1.17 10.07 20.39
C THR A 15 0.25 10.62 20.40
N GLU A 16 0.58 11.56 21.31
CA GLU A 16 1.92 12.13 21.41
C GLU A 16 2.95 11.07 21.81
N LYS A 17 4.03 10.97 21.06
CA LYS A 17 5.13 10.04 21.30
C LYS A 17 6.47 10.56 20.81
N GLU A 18 7.53 10.12 21.48
CA GLU A 18 8.90 10.40 21.03
C GLU A 18 9.19 9.60 19.75
N THR A 19 9.52 10.30 18.68
CA THR A 19 9.91 9.68 17.40
C THR A 19 11.43 9.65 17.27
N LYS A 20 11.99 8.44 17.11
CA LYS A 20 13.41 8.24 16.81
C LYS A 20 13.61 7.97 15.32
N GLN A 21 14.68 8.51 14.76
CA GLN A 21 15.03 8.25 13.37
C GLN A 21 15.71 6.89 13.27
N THR A 22 15.01 5.90 12.71
CA THR A 22 15.44 4.50 12.68
C THR A 22 15.32 3.86 11.30
N MET A 23 15.35 4.69 10.24
CA MET A 23 15.21 4.23 8.86
C MET A 23 16.58 3.93 8.25
N VAL A 24 16.68 2.79 7.56
CA VAL A 24 17.85 2.41 6.77
C VAL A 24 17.40 1.85 5.41
N ASP A 25 18.10 2.27 4.36
CA ASP A 25 17.99 1.68 3.03
C ASP A 25 19.19 0.73 2.84
N VAL A 26 18.92 -0.52 2.50
CA VAL A 26 19.94 -1.57 2.44
C VAL A 26 20.02 -2.18 1.06
N ASP A 27 21.21 -2.59 0.68
CA ASP A 27 21.43 -3.41 -0.50
C ASP A 27 21.33 -4.89 -0.14
N LEU A 28 20.45 -5.61 -0.82
CA LEU A 28 20.36 -7.06 -0.72
C LEU A 28 21.52 -7.68 -1.50
N VAL A 29 22.58 -8.05 -0.81
CA VAL A 29 23.80 -8.57 -1.43
C VAL A 29 23.65 -10.05 -1.78
N MET A 30 23.02 -10.85 -0.93
CA MET A 30 22.84 -12.28 -1.13
C MET A 30 21.67 -12.81 -0.30
N CYS A 31 20.87 -13.70 -0.90
CA CYS A 31 19.94 -14.56 -0.17
C CYS A 31 20.51 -15.98 -0.15
N ALA A 32 20.86 -16.46 1.03
CA ALA A 32 21.32 -17.83 1.24
C ALA A 32 20.40 -18.55 2.24
N GLY A 33 20.01 -19.78 1.89
CA GLY A 33 19.13 -20.60 2.71
C GLY A 33 17.66 -20.49 2.33
N ASN A 34 16.96 -21.58 2.56
CA ASN A 34 15.56 -21.80 2.15
C ASN A 34 14.72 -21.99 3.40
N CYS A 35 14.56 -20.98 4.24
CA CYS A 35 13.74 -21.09 5.47
C CYS A 35 12.66 -20.03 5.56
N GLY A 36 11.54 -20.41 6.16
CA GLY A 36 10.42 -19.53 6.46
C GLY A 36 9.75 -18.94 5.22
N GLN A 37 9.32 -17.72 5.35
CA GLN A 37 8.60 -16.97 4.29
C GLN A 37 9.48 -16.64 3.08
N TYR A 38 10.80 -16.58 3.24
CA TYR A 38 11.74 -16.32 2.15
C TYR A 38 11.81 -17.42 1.08
N ARG A 39 11.16 -18.56 1.31
CA ARG A 39 10.98 -19.61 0.28
C ARG A 39 10.14 -19.15 -0.92
N SER A 40 9.22 -18.22 -0.72
CA SER A 40 8.23 -17.80 -1.72
C SER A 40 8.33 -16.33 -2.12
N GLY A 41 9.22 -15.57 -1.51
CA GLY A 41 9.40 -14.16 -1.83
C GLY A 41 10.37 -13.47 -0.88
N ILE A 42 10.90 -12.34 -1.33
CA ILE A 42 11.74 -11.45 -0.52
C ILE A 42 10.87 -10.25 -0.12
N THR A 43 10.98 -9.83 1.13
CA THR A 43 10.28 -8.65 1.65
C THR A 43 10.78 -7.37 0.98
N VAL A 44 9.89 -6.50 0.56
CA VAL A 44 10.25 -5.21 -0.06
C VAL A 44 10.77 -4.24 0.99
N ALA A 45 10.11 -4.21 2.15
CA ALA A 45 10.49 -3.40 3.30
C ALA A 45 9.97 -4.06 4.58
N GLU A 46 10.50 -3.64 5.73
CA GLU A 46 10.11 -4.17 7.04
C GLU A 46 10.09 -3.05 8.08
N ASN A 47 9.07 -3.04 8.93
CA ASN A 47 9.00 -2.21 10.13
C ASN A 47 9.03 -3.11 11.37
N LEU A 48 10.18 -3.28 11.98
CA LEU A 48 10.40 -4.24 13.06
C LEU A 48 10.93 -3.60 14.33
N PRO A 49 10.64 -4.17 15.50
CA PRO A 49 9.75 -5.31 15.78
C PRO A 49 8.26 -4.92 15.70
N ASN A 50 7.41 -5.88 15.29
CA ASN A 50 5.95 -5.71 15.22
C ASN A 50 5.26 -5.83 16.60
N ASP A 51 6.01 -5.89 17.67
CA ASP A 51 5.53 -5.92 19.04
C ASP A 51 5.83 -4.59 19.73
N ASP A 52 4.78 -3.83 20.05
CA ASP A 52 4.91 -2.50 20.67
C ASP A 52 5.60 -2.54 22.03
N LYS A 53 5.35 -3.58 22.84
CA LYS A 53 6.01 -3.78 24.12
C LYS A 53 7.52 -4.01 23.94
N LEU A 54 7.85 -4.90 23.00
CA LEU A 54 9.25 -5.23 22.71
C LEU A 54 9.97 -4.02 22.12
N SER A 55 9.34 -3.29 21.19
CA SER A 55 9.84 -2.08 20.57
C SER A 55 10.21 -1.01 21.60
N LEU A 56 9.38 -0.82 22.62
CA LEU A 56 9.60 0.13 23.70
C LEU A 56 10.70 -0.33 24.68
N THR A 57 10.80 -1.66 24.95
CA THR A 57 11.75 -2.21 25.94
C THR A 57 13.18 -2.31 25.44
N ILE A 58 13.40 -2.62 24.15
CA ILE A 58 14.76 -2.69 23.57
C ILE A 58 15.36 -1.34 23.20
N GLY A 59 14.72 -0.25 23.59
CA GLY A 59 15.33 1.09 23.63
C GLY A 59 15.60 1.76 22.28
N GLY A 60 15.01 1.27 21.21
CA GLY A 60 15.22 1.82 19.86
C GLY A 60 13.97 2.18 19.07
N GLY A 61 12.79 1.79 19.56
CA GLY A 61 11.58 1.87 18.76
C GLY A 61 11.61 0.93 17.56
N ARG A 62 10.62 1.03 16.69
CA ARG A 62 10.56 0.27 15.43
C ARG A 62 11.64 0.78 14.46
N ARG A 63 12.17 -0.13 13.66
CA ARG A 63 13.17 0.18 12.62
C ARG A 63 12.62 -0.16 11.26
N ASN A 64 12.73 0.78 10.34
CA ASN A 64 12.36 0.60 8.94
C ASN A 64 13.60 0.18 8.14
N VAL A 65 13.50 -0.96 7.49
CA VAL A 65 14.53 -1.48 6.59
C VAL A 65 13.93 -1.58 5.19
N PHE A 66 14.59 -1.01 4.18
CA PHE A 66 14.15 -1.02 2.79
C PHE A 66 15.14 -1.81 1.94
N HIS A 67 14.64 -2.71 1.11
CA HIS A 67 15.44 -3.52 0.19
C HIS A 67 15.43 -2.88 -1.20
N ARG A 68 16.48 -2.12 -1.50
CA ARG A 68 16.57 -1.26 -2.69
C ARG A 68 16.38 -2.02 -4.00
N GLN A 69 16.94 -3.23 -4.12
CA GLN A 69 16.93 -3.98 -5.37
C GLN A 69 15.54 -4.52 -5.75
N ILE A 70 14.65 -4.72 -4.79
CA ILE A 70 13.34 -5.35 -5.02
C ILE A 70 12.42 -4.45 -5.85
N ARG A 71 12.61 -3.14 -5.80
CA ARG A 71 11.84 -2.18 -6.61
C ARG A 71 11.97 -2.40 -8.12
N PHE A 72 13.04 -3.06 -8.57
CA PHE A 72 13.33 -3.28 -9.99
C PHE A 72 12.84 -4.64 -10.52
N ILE A 73 12.26 -5.50 -9.68
CA ILE A 73 11.78 -6.84 -10.06
C ILE A 73 10.38 -6.74 -10.68
N SER A 74 10.19 -5.93 -11.70
CA SER A 74 8.94 -5.92 -12.46
C SER A 74 9.24 -6.07 -13.95
N ASP A 75 8.53 -6.98 -14.60
CA ASP A 75 8.56 -7.07 -16.06
C ASP A 75 7.85 -5.83 -16.64
N LYS A 76 8.67 -4.87 -17.08
CA LYS A 76 8.19 -3.56 -17.56
C LYS A 76 7.24 -3.72 -18.74
N LYS A 77 7.54 -4.62 -19.69
CA LYS A 77 6.72 -4.82 -20.88
C LYS A 77 5.36 -5.43 -20.52
N LYS A 78 5.35 -6.41 -19.62
CA LYS A 78 4.12 -7.01 -19.10
C LYS A 78 3.27 -5.98 -18.37
N LEU A 79 3.90 -5.13 -17.57
CA LEU A 79 3.23 -4.08 -16.83
C LEU A 79 2.60 -3.05 -17.77
N GLU A 80 3.33 -2.57 -18.78
CA GLU A 80 2.81 -1.64 -19.79
C GLU A 80 1.56 -2.21 -20.50
N GLN A 81 1.58 -3.50 -20.85
CA GLN A 81 0.43 -4.16 -21.47
C GLN A 81 -0.79 -4.23 -20.54
N LEU A 82 -0.56 -4.46 -19.23
CA LEU A 82 -1.64 -4.44 -18.24
C LEU A 82 -2.22 -3.03 -18.07
N LEU A 83 -1.38 -2.01 -18.00
CA LEU A 83 -1.80 -0.62 -17.87
C LEU A 83 -2.65 -0.17 -19.06
N ASP A 84 -2.28 -0.56 -20.28
CA ASP A 84 -3.06 -0.27 -21.49
C ASP A 84 -4.52 -0.76 -21.41
N LYS A 85 -4.78 -1.80 -20.63
CA LYS A 85 -6.13 -2.37 -20.47
C LYS A 85 -6.97 -1.69 -19.41
N ILE A 86 -6.33 -1.12 -18.38
CA ILE A 86 -7.05 -0.71 -17.17
C ILE A 86 -6.89 0.76 -16.79
N LEU A 87 -5.86 1.45 -17.25
CA LEU A 87 -5.58 2.84 -16.91
C LEU A 87 -5.86 3.76 -18.10
N ASP A 88 -6.33 4.96 -17.83
CA ASP A 88 -6.44 6.00 -18.83
C ASP A 88 -5.06 6.30 -19.45
N LYS A 89 -5.00 6.38 -20.77
CA LYS A 89 -3.76 6.51 -21.53
C LYS A 89 -2.94 7.74 -21.15
N GLU A 90 -3.59 8.84 -20.84
CA GLU A 90 -2.92 10.07 -20.42
C GLU A 90 -2.19 9.92 -19.09
N GLN A 91 -2.61 8.96 -18.27
CA GLN A 91 -2.05 8.69 -16.94
C GLN A 91 -0.97 7.61 -16.94
N HIS A 92 -0.74 6.87 -18.03
CA HIS A 92 0.29 5.81 -18.10
C HIS A 92 1.68 6.33 -17.74
N GLN A 93 2.03 7.54 -18.17
CA GLN A 93 3.33 8.17 -17.90
C GLN A 93 3.64 8.37 -16.41
N TYR A 94 2.60 8.38 -15.58
CA TYR A 94 2.74 8.57 -14.13
C TYR A 94 2.83 7.25 -13.35
N TYR A 95 2.58 6.09 -13.98
CA TYR A 95 2.80 4.83 -13.29
C TYR A 95 4.30 4.49 -13.29
N ASP A 96 4.89 4.38 -12.10
CA ASP A 96 6.33 4.28 -11.96
C ASP A 96 6.76 3.40 -10.78
N SER A 97 7.78 2.56 -10.97
CA SER A 97 8.30 1.65 -9.93
C SER A 97 9.04 2.37 -8.81
N GLU A 98 9.70 3.49 -9.11
CA GLU A 98 10.33 4.35 -8.09
C GLU A 98 9.28 5.00 -7.21
N ALA A 99 8.18 5.46 -7.81
CA ALA A 99 7.04 6.01 -7.07
C ALA A 99 6.40 4.98 -6.13
N ARG A 100 6.37 3.70 -6.52
CA ARG A 100 5.97 2.61 -5.62
C ARG A 100 6.91 2.50 -4.42
N HIS A 101 8.21 2.60 -4.64
CA HIS A 101 9.19 2.57 -3.56
C HIS A 101 8.99 3.75 -2.59
N LEU A 102 8.76 4.96 -3.10
CA LEU A 102 8.45 6.13 -2.28
C LEU A 102 7.17 5.95 -1.46
N PHE A 103 6.13 5.33 -2.06
CA PHE A 103 4.91 4.96 -1.35
C PHE A 103 5.20 3.97 -0.20
N VAL A 104 6.02 2.95 -0.44
CA VAL A 104 6.40 1.95 0.59
C VAL A 104 7.18 2.62 1.73
N ILE A 105 8.09 3.55 1.44
CA ILE A 105 8.77 4.34 2.47
C ILE A 105 7.75 5.08 3.35
N GLY A 106 6.76 5.73 2.76
CA GLY A 106 5.68 6.38 3.48
C GLY A 106 4.87 5.41 4.33
N HIS A 107 4.53 4.24 3.79
CA HIS A 107 3.81 3.16 4.46
C HIS A 107 4.52 2.72 5.75
N GLU A 108 5.78 2.31 5.65
CA GLU A 108 6.56 1.86 6.82
C GLU A 108 6.71 2.97 7.88
N ASN A 109 6.90 4.20 7.44
CA ASN A 109 6.97 5.34 8.36
C ASN A 109 5.66 5.58 9.09
N THR A 110 4.53 5.31 8.43
CA THR A 110 3.21 5.57 8.98
C THR A 110 2.76 4.51 9.98
N HIS A 111 3.39 3.36 10.05
CA HIS A 111 3.19 2.41 11.15
C HIS A 111 3.41 3.05 12.53
N SER A 112 4.22 4.08 12.62
CA SER A 112 4.44 4.83 13.86
C SER A 112 3.26 5.75 14.25
N LEU A 113 2.28 5.97 13.40
CA LEU A 113 1.03 6.69 13.73
C LEU A 113 0.13 5.82 14.63
N GLY A 114 -0.80 6.49 15.28
CA GLY A 114 -1.79 5.87 16.14
C GLY A 114 -1.51 6.08 17.63
N PRO A 115 -2.35 5.54 18.51
CA PRO A 115 -2.26 5.75 19.94
C PRO A 115 -0.97 5.13 20.51
N ASN A 116 -0.41 5.77 21.53
CA ASN A 116 0.77 5.29 22.25
C ASN A 116 0.39 4.21 23.30
N LYS A 117 -0.44 3.26 22.91
CA LYS A 117 -0.91 2.13 23.72
C LYS A 117 -1.20 0.93 22.81
N PRO A 118 -1.11 -0.31 23.33
CA PRO A 118 -1.51 -1.49 22.57
C PRO A 118 -2.97 -1.43 22.15
N ASN A 119 -3.28 -1.90 20.93
CA ASN A 119 -4.64 -2.03 20.39
C ASN A 119 -5.14 -3.47 20.56
N ASP A 120 -5.08 -3.99 21.78
CA ASP A 120 -5.30 -5.42 22.07
C ASP A 120 -6.76 -5.86 21.88
N LYS A 121 -7.72 -4.91 21.94
CA LYS A 121 -9.16 -5.21 21.85
C LYS A 121 -9.71 -5.19 20.43
N LEU A 122 -8.92 -4.78 19.44
CA LEU A 122 -9.35 -4.83 18.03
C LEU A 122 -9.40 -6.28 17.50
N GLY A 123 -8.75 -7.23 18.17
CA GLY A 123 -8.77 -8.66 17.85
C GLY A 123 -8.34 -8.94 16.40
N LYS A 124 -9.12 -9.75 15.69
CA LYS A 124 -8.83 -10.11 14.27
C LYS A 124 -8.77 -8.93 13.29
N TYR A 125 -9.30 -7.78 13.65
CA TYR A 125 -9.28 -6.57 12.80
C TYR A 125 -8.05 -5.72 13.00
N SER A 126 -7.26 -5.93 14.06
CA SER A 126 -6.07 -5.12 14.38
C SER A 126 -5.12 -5.00 13.21
N HIS A 127 -4.75 -6.13 12.61
CA HIS A 127 -3.80 -6.14 11.47
C HIS A 127 -4.37 -5.49 10.21
N ILE A 128 -5.67 -5.67 9.91
CA ILE A 128 -6.33 -5.00 8.78
C ILE A 128 -6.30 -3.49 8.95
N ILE A 129 -6.62 -3.02 10.15
CA ILE A 129 -6.67 -1.58 10.48
C ILE A 129 -5.27 -0.97 10.46
N GLU A 130 -4.28 -1.67 11.01
CA GLU A 130 -2.89 -1.24 11.04
C GLU A 130 -2.31 -1.06 9.63
N GLU A 131 -2.50 -2.04 8.77
CA GLU A 131 -2.05 -2.01 7.39
C GLU A 131 -2.77 -0.93 6.56
N ASN A 132 -4.07 -0.74 6.82
CA ASN A 132 -4.85 0.31 6.17
C ASN A 132 -4.39 1.71 6.62
N LYS A 133 -4.04 1.86 7.90
CA LYS A 133 -3.43 3.07 8.43
C LYS A 133 -2.12 3.41 7.73
N ALA A 134 -1.25 2.42 7.56
CA ALA A 134 0.05 2.59 6.94
C ALA A 134 -0.07 3.09 5.48
N ASP A 135 -0.94 2.49 4.68
CA ASP A 135 -1.17 2.92 3.30
C ASP A 135 -1.82 4.31 3.23
N MET A 136 -2.87 4.56 4.01
CA MET A 136 -3.56 5.86 3.98
C MET A 136 -2.69 6.97 4.53
N GLY A 137 -1.84 6.68 5.49
CA GLY A 137 -0.87 7.65 5.99
C GLY A 137 0.19 7.99 4.97
N SER A 138 0.70 7.00 4.23
CA SER A 138 1.61 7.25 3.11
C SER A 138 1.02 8.28 2.12
N LEU A 139 -0.23 8.09 1.71
CA LEU A 139 -0.91 9.02 0.81
C LEU A 139 -1.19 10.38 1.45
N SER A 140 -1.51 10.42 2.73
CA SER A 140 -1.95 11.63 3.43
C SER A 140 -0.88 12.71 3.54
N PHE A 141 0.40 12.34 3.56
CA PHE A 141 1.51 13.28 3.69
C PHE A 141 2.11 13.75 2.37
N ILE A 142 1.66 13.23 1.23
CA ILE A 142 2.26 13.52 -0.08
C ILE A 142 2.24 15.02 -0.40
N ASP A 143 1.11 15.71 -0.19
CA ASP A 143 0.99 17.13 -0.48
C ASP A 143 1.89 17.98 0.43
N LEU A 144 2.00 17.60 1.71
CA LEU A 144 2.90 18.25 2.65
C LEU A 144 4.37 18.06 2.23
N LEU A 145 4.77 16.82 1.92
CA LEU A 145 6.14 16.51 1.49
C LEU A 145 6.49 17.17 0.16
N THR A 146 5.52 17.34 -0.72
CA THR A 146 5.68 18.10 -1.98
C THR A 146 5.89 19.59 -1.70
N LYS A 147 5.08 20.17 -0.79
CA LYS A 147 5.22 21.57 -0.38
C LYS A 147 6.57 21.86 0.26
N GLU A 148 7.07 20.94 1.08
CA GLU A 148 8.38 21.05 1.74
C GLU A 148 9.56 20.71 0.81
N GLY A 149 9.31 20.37 -0.46
CA GLY A 149 10.34 20.13 -1.47
C GLY A 149 10.98 18.74 -1.46
N TYR A 150 10.44 17.78 -0.68
CA TYR A 150 10.90 16.39 -0.72
C TYR A 150 10.47 15.65 -1.97
N TYR A 151 9.30 15.99 -2.53
CA TYR A 151 8.79 15.47 -3.80
C TYR A 151 8.58 16.59 -4.81
N THR A 152 8.83 16.30 -6.08
CA THR A 152 8.37 17.14 -7.19
C THR A 152 6.87 16.95 -7.41
N LYS A 153 6.25 17.84 -8.19
CA LYS A 153 4.84 17.68 -8.61
C LYS A 153 4.63 16.39 -9.43
N ASP A 154 5.58 16.03 -10.27
CA ASP A 154 5.51 14.81 -11.06
C ASP A 154 5.63 13.58 -10.17
N GLN A 155 6.56 13.53 -9.22
CA GLN A 155 6.65 12.46 -8.23
C GLN A 155 5.37 12.33 -7.39
N ARG A 156 4.78 13.45 -6.98
CA ARG A 156 3.46 13.45 -6.33
C ARG A 156 2.43 12.69 -7.14
N ASN A 157 2.26 13.04 -8.41
CA ASN A 157 1.30 12.41 -9.30
C ASN A 157 1.64 10.93 -9.56
N GLN A 158 2.91 10.62 -9.74
CA GLN A 158 3.40 9.25 -9.89
C GLN A 158 3.06 8.39 -8.67
N ILE A 159 3.35 8.87 -7.45
CA ILE A 159 3.05 8.13 -6.21
C ILE A 159 1.55 7.88 -6.09
N ILE A 160 0.71 8.90 -6.30
CA ILE A 160 -0.74 8.81 -6.20
C ILE A 160 -1.31 7.82 -7.20
N ILE A 161 -0.97 7.96 -8.48
CA ILE A 161 -1.51 7.10 -9.54
C ILE A 161 -1.03 5.67 -9.37
N THR A 162 0.26 5.47 -9.08
CA THR A 162 0.83 4.14 -8.84
C THR A 162 0.15 3.45 -7.66
N ALA A 163 -0.04 4.15 -6.54
CA ALA A 163 -0.70 3.59 -5.37
C ALA A 163 -2.14 3.16 -5.65
N VAL A 164 -2.93 3.99 -6.33
CA VAL A 164 -4.33 3.65 -6.68
C VAL A 164 -4.36 2.46 -7.64
N VAL A 165 -3.55 2.46 -8.70
CA VAL A 165 -3.52 1.37 -9.70
C VAL A 165 -3.05 0.06 -9.09
N ASP A 166 -2.05 0.08 -8.20
CA ASP A 166 -1.53 -1.11 -7.53
C ASP A 166 -2.57 -1.83 -6.67
N THR A 167 -3.60 -1.13 -6.20
CA THR A 167 -4.70 -1.78 -5.48
C THR A 167 -5.48 -2.74 -6.38
N PHE A 168 -5.55 -2.48 -7.68
CA PHE A 168 -6.19 -3.36 -8.67
C PHE A 168 -5.27 -4.47 -9.17
N LEU A 169 -3.97 -4.24 -9.27
CA LEU A 169 -3.01 -5.24 -9.75
C LEU A 169 -2.87 -6.47 -8.85
N LYS A 170 -3.31 -6.39 -7.61
CA LYS A 170 -3.25 -7.47 -6.60
C LYS A 170 -4.53 -8.29 -6.48
N VAL A 171 -5.28 -8.45 -7.53
CA VAL A 171 -6.67 -8.93 -7.56
C VAL A 171 -6.90 -10.36 -7.07
N LYS A 172 -7.69 -10.57 -6.19
CA LYS A 172 -9.05 -11.07 -5.94
C LYS A 172 -9.37 -10.92 -4.45
N PRO A 173 -10.43 -10.19 -4.05
CA PRO A 173 -10.69 -9.97 -2.64
C PRO A 173 -11.11 -11.28 -1.96
N THR A 174 -10.34 -11.71 -0.97
CA THR A 174 -10.76 -12.74 -0.02
C THR A 174 -10.66 -12.17 1.37
N ILE A 175 -11.72 -12.29 2.14
CA ILE A 175 -11.82 -11.77 3.52
C ILE A 175 -10.78 -12.37 4.48
N GLN A 176 -10.10 -13.43 4.07
CA GLN A 176 -9.15 -14.18 4.88
C GLN A 176 -7.74 -13.58 4.95
N GLN A 177 -7.43 -12.58 4.11
CA GLN A 177 -6.11 -11.98 4.06
C GLN A 177 -6.19 -10.48 4.37
N ALA A 178 -5.59 -10.04 5.46
CA ALA A 178 -5.61 -8.64 5.93
C ALA A 178 -5.23 -7.63 4.84
N HIS A 179 -4.14 -7.90 4.11
CA HIS A 179 -3.69 -7.04 3.01
C HIS A 179 -4.69 -6.92 1.86
N ARG A 180 -5.51 -7.93 1.61
CA ARG A 180 -6.54 -7.88 0.55
C ARG A 180 -7.80 -7.18 1.03
N VAL A 181 -8.18 -7.40 2.28
CA VAL A 181 -9.31 -6.69 2.90
C VAL A 181 -9.05 -5.19 2.90
N ARG A 182 -7.86 -4.75 3.34
CA ARG A 182 -7.49 -3.33 3.29
C ARG A 182 -7.56 -2.76 1.88
N THR A 183 -7.06 -3.51 0.88
CA THR A 183 -7.08 -3.07 -0.53
C THR A 183 -8.50 -2.83 -1.04
N VAL A 184 -9.45 -3.72 -0.72
CA VAL A 184 -10.86 -3.56 -1.05
C VAL A 184 -11.45 -2.34 -0.35
N MET A 185 -11.17 -2.16 0.95
CA MET A 185 -11.63 -1.01 1.72
C MET A 185 -11.12 0.31 1.13
N GLN A 186 -9.84 0.39 0.77
CA GLN A 186 -9.21 1.56 0.16
C GLN A 186 -9.84 1.88 -1.19
N ASN A 187 -9.96 0.89 -2.06
CA ASN A 187 -10.59 1.05 -3.36
C ASN A 187 -12.00 1.60 -3.23
N PHE A 188 -12.83 0.97 -2.41
CA PHE A 188 -14.21 1.41 -2.24
C PHE A 188 -14.31 2.81 -1.65
N TYR A 189 -13.49 3.12 -0.64
CA TYR A 189 -13.48 4.44 -0.01
C TYR A 189 -13.07 5.55 -1.01
N LEU A 190 -11.96 5.34 -1.72
CA LEU A 190 -11.47 6.29 -2.72
C LEU A 190 -12.47 6.48 -3.87
N PHE A 191 -13.10 5.41 -4.34
CA PHE A 191 -14.15 5.46 -5.36
C PHE A 191 -15.35 6.28 -4.88
N LYS A 192 -15.86 5.98 -3.69
CA LYS A 192 -16.99 6.70 -3.07
C LYS A 192 -16.71 8.19 -2.89
N LYS A 193 -15.44 8.58 -2.63
CA LYS A 193 -15.01 9.98 -2.54
C LYS A 193 -14.74 10.64 -3.90
N GLY A 194 -14.86 9.89 -4.99
CA GLY A 194 -14.55 10.37 -6.34
C GLY A 194 -13.07 10.68 -6.55
N ALA A 195 -12.19 10.01 -5.79
CA ALA A 195 -10.74 10.09 -5.95
C ALA A 195 -10.25 9.35 -7.21
N TYR A 196 -11.05 8.45 -7.72
CA TYR A 196 -10.96 7.91 -9.07
C TYR A 196 -12.36 7.54 -9.57
N ASP A 197 -12.50 7.37 -10.86
CA ASP A 197 -13.68 6.78 -11.51
C ASP A 197 -13.26 5.69 -12.51
N ILE A 198 -14.24 4.92 -12.98
CA ILE A 198 -14.05 3.90 -14.00
C ILE A 198 -14.96 4.25 -15.17
N LYS A 199 -14.37 4.67 -16.29
CA LYS A 199 -15.06 5.03 -17.52
C LYS A 199 -14.58 4.14 -18.66
N GLU A 200 -15.51 3.60 -19.43
CA GLU A 200 -15.21 2.71 -20.55
C GLU A 200 -14.30 1.53 -20.16
N GLY A 201 -14.40 1.12 -18.89
CA GLY A 201 -13.60 0.04 -18.31
C GLY A 201 -12.13 0.40 -18.12
N LYS A 202 -11.82 1.68 -17.92
CA LYS A 202 -10.52 2.19 -17.51
C LYS A 202 -10.62 3.05 -16.27
N ILE A 203 -9.60 2.97 -15.44
CA ILE A 203 -9.43 3.79 -14.25
C ILE A 203 -8.96 5.17 -14.68
N HIS A 204 -9.61 6.20 -14.15
CA HIS A 204 -9.17 7.57 -14.24
C HIS A 204 -8.99 8.14 -12.83
N VAL A 205 -7.75 8.45 -12.44
CA VAL A 205 -7.41 8.92 -11.09
C VAL A 205 -7.52 10.45 -11.03
N ASN A 206 -8.33 10.95 -10.09
CA ASN A 206 -8.37 12.36 -9.76
C ASN A 206 -7.34 12.65 -8.66
N VAL A 207 -6.12 12.98 -9.07
CA VAL A 207 -4.97 13.17 -8.18
C VAL A 207 -5.20 14.21 -7.08
N ASP A 208 -6.05 15.20 -7.32
CA ASP A 208 -6.34 16.26 -6.34
C ASP A 208 -7.33 15.83 -5.27
N LYS A 209 -8.09 14.75 -5.51
CA LYS A 209 -9.03 14.18 -4.55
C LYS A 209 -8.47 13.01 -3.72
N VAL A 210 -7.39 12.37 -4.18
CA VAL A 210 -6.85 11.19 -3.47
C VAL A 210 -6.31 11.57 -2.10
N VAL A 211 -5.48 12.61 -2.00
CA VAL A 211 -4.88 13.01 -0.71
C VAL A 211 -5.94 13.46 0.30
N PRO A 212 -6.92 14.32 -0.03
CA PRO A 212 -8.02 14.63 0.88
C PRO A 212 -8.81 13.39 1.34
N ALA A 213 -9.15 12.47 0.43
CA ALA A 213 -9.86 11.25 0.77
C ALA A 213 -9.03 10.32 1.69
N ALA A 214 -7.74 10.17 1.41
CA ALA A 214 -6.82 9.41 2.27
C ALA A 214 -6.72 10.02 3.68
N ASN A 215 -6.66 11.35 3.79
CA ASN A 215 -6.67 12.06 5.07
C ASN A 215 -7.94 11.82 5.88
N GLU A 216 -9.11 11.82 5.24
CA GLU A 216 -10.37 11.53 5.92
C GLU A 216 -10.38 10.08 6.42
N MET A 217 -10.02 9.12 5.56
CA MET A 217 -9.97 7.71 5.94
C MET A 217 -8.95 7.46 7.07
N LEU A 218 -7.77 8.08 7.01
CA LEU A 218 -6.76 7.97 8.06
C LEU A 218 -7.27 8.46 9.42
N LYS A 219 -8.01 9.57 9.45
CA LYS A 219 -8.62 10.09 10.69
C LYS A 219 -9.64 9.10 11.28
N GLU A 220 -10.45 8.46 10.43
CA GLU A 220 -11.38 7.42 10.86
C GLU A 220 -10.64 6.23 11.46
N ILE A 221 -9.58 5.75 10.78
CA ILE A 221 -8.76 4.63 11.24
C ILE A 221 -8.13 4.91 12.61
N ILE A 222 -7.52 6.07 12.80
CA ILE A 222 -6.88 6.45 14.06
C ILE A 222 -7.92 6.52 15.19
N ARG A 223 -9.13 7.02 14.92
CA ARG A 223 -10.21 7.00 15.92
C ARG A 223 -10.62 5.59 16.32
N VAL A 224 -10.72 4.66 15.34
CA VAL A 224 -10.99 3.24 15.63
C VAL A 224 -9.89 2.66 16.52
N GLN A 225 -8.63 3.01 16.28
CA GLN A 225 -7.50 2.57 17.13
C GLN A 225 -7.55 3.19 18.54
N ILE A 226 -7.94 4.46 18.67
CA ILE A 226 -8.09 5.14 19.97
C ILE A 226 -9.22 4.52 20.76
N ASP A 227 -10.35 4.22 20.12
CA ASP A 227 -11.51 3.60 20.75
C ASP A 227 -11.22 2.19 21.26
N ASP A 228 -10.34 1.46 20.56
CA ASP A 228 -9.89 0.10 20.89
C ASP A 228 -11.08 -0.84 21.21
N ASP A 229 -12.08 -0.86 20.33
CA ASP A 229 -13.32 -1.60 20.45
C ASP A 229 -13.56 -2.48 19.23
N ILE A 230 -13.69 -3.80 19.44
CA ILE A 230 -13.82 -4.78 18.34
C ILE A 230 -15.09 -4.57 17.51
N ASN A 231 -16.20 -4.13 18.12
CA ASN A 231 -17.45 -3.95 17.40
C ASN A 231 -17.37 -2.71 16.50
N LYS A 232 -16.68 -1.65 16.94
CA LYS A 232 -16.41 -0.48 16.11
C LYS A 232 -15.45 -0.81 14.97
N ALA A 233 -14.43 -1.60 15.25
CA ALA A 233 -13.51 -2.08 14.23
C ALA A 233 -14.20 -2.95 13.17
N GLU A 234 -15.05 -3.90 13.61
CA GLU A 234 -15.85 -4.73 12.72
C GLU A 234 -16.77 -3.86 11.85
N LYS A 235 -17.51 -2.95 12.47
CA LYS A 235 -18.39 -2.05 11.74
C LYS A 235 -17.62 -1.23 10.69
N TYR A 236 -16.48 -0.65 11.07
CA TYR A 236 -15.64 0.14 10.16
C TYR A 236 -15.15 -0.70 8.97
N VAL A 237 -14.67 -1.92 9.22
CA VAL A 237 -14.21 -2.82 8.16
C VAL A 237 -15.38 -3.18 7.23
N MET A 238 -16.53 -3.58 7.77
CA MET A 238 -17.69 -4.02 7.00
C MET A 238 -18.33 -2.88 6.20
N ASP A 239 -18.40 -1.67 6.73
CA ASP A 239 -18.92 -0.48 6.05
C ASP A 239 -18.07 -0.09 4.83
N ASN A 240 -16.79 -0.45 4.82
CA ASN A 240 -15.85 -0.14 3.74
C ASN A 240 -15.45 -1.36 2.89
N PHE A 241 -15.78 -2.58 3.31
CA PHE A 241 -15.47 -3.79 2.56
C PHE A 241 -16.53 -4.04 1.49
N ASN A 242 -16.46 -3.30 0.38
CA ASN A 242 -17.35 -3.46 -0.75
C ASN A 242 -16.56 -3.45 -2.07
N TRP A 243 -16.98 -4.30 -3.02
CA TRP A 243 -16.38 -4.43 -4.34
C TRP A 243 -17.47 -4.28 -5.38
N THR A 244 -17.47 -3.16 -6.11
CA THR A 244 -18.52 -2.84 -7.08
C THR A 244 -18.37 -3.65 -8.37
N GLU A 245 -19.42 -3.65 -9.20
CA GLU A 245 -19.38 -4.30 -10.51
C GLU A 245 -18.31 -3.67 -11.41
N GLU A 246 -18.14 -2.35 -11.37
CA GLU A 246 -17.10 -1.65 -12.13
C GLU A 246 -15.69 -2.08 -11.71
N MET A 247 -15.44 -2.24 -10.40
CA MET A 247 -14.18 -2.76 -9.89
C MET A 247 -13.95 -4.21 -10.33
N GLN A 248 -15.02 -5.03 -10.35
CA GLN A 248 -14.95 -6.40 -10.82
C GLN A 248 -14.58 -6.47 -12.30
N LEU A 249 -15.10 -5.57 -13.13
CA LEU A 249 -14.74 -5.50 -14.56
C LEU A 249 -13.24 -5.23 -14.77
N ILE A 250 -12.63 -4.37 -13.97
CA ILE A 250 -11.17 -4.15 -13.99
C ILE A 250 -10.44 -5.41 -13.57
N GLY A 251 -10.89 -6.04 -12.48
CA GLY A 251 -10.33 -7.29 -11.99
C GLY A 251 -10.34 -8.41 -13.02
N ASP A 252 -11.46 -8.59 -13.71
CA ASP A 252 -11.64 -9.63 -14.74
C ASP A 252 -10.72 -9.36 -15.94
N LYS A 253 -10.59 -8.11 -16.38
CA LYS A 253 -9.65 -7.73 -17.44
C LYS A 253 -8.21 -8.09 -17.05
N LEU A 254 -7.79 -7.73 -15.85
CA LEU A 254 -6.46 -8.03 -15.35
C LEU A 254 -6.20 -9.53 -15.23
N GLN A 255 -7.17 -10.29 -14.74
CA GLN A 255 -7.04 -11.74 -14.62
C GLN A 255 -6.90 -12.42 -15.99
N LYS A 256 -7.70 -11.98 -16.97
CA LYS A 256 -7.63 -12.49 -18.35
C LYS A 256 -6.27 -12.20 -18.96
N GLU A 257 -5.83 -10.95 -18.91
CA GLU A 257 -4.56 -10.50 -19.49
C GLU A 257 -3.36 -11.19 -18.83
N ASN A 258 -3.34 -11.31 -17.51
CA ASN A 258 -2.29 -12.04 -16.78
C ASN A 258 -2.21 -13.51 -17.20
N LYS A 259 -3.34 -14.16 -17.43
CA LYS A 259 -3.37 -15.55 -17.90
C LYS A 259 -2.81 -15.69 -19.32
N GLU A 260 -3.17 -14.76 -20.20
CA GLU A 260 -2.69 -14.75 -21.60
C GLU A 260 -1.19 -14.48 -21.67
N LEU A 261 -0.68 -13.52 -20.88
CA LEU A 261 0.74 -13.18 -20.83
C LEU A 261 1.59 -14.30 -20.22
N ASN A 262 1.13 -14.93 -19.15
CA ASN A 262 1.83 -16.06 -18.54
C ASN A 262 1.85 -17.29 -19.48
N GLY A 263 0.75 -17.58 -20.16
CA GLY A 263 0.70 -18.67 -21.15
C GLY A 263 1.69 -18.47 -22.31
N LYS A 264 1.84 -17.22 -22.80
CA LYS A 264 2.84 -16.90 -23.83
C LYS A 264 4.28 -17.08 -23.36
N LEU A 265 4.58 -16.66 -22.13
CA LEU A 265 5.92 -16.81 -21.54
C LEU A 265 6.32 -18.29 -21.37
N GLU A 266 5.37 -19.11 -20.91
CA GLU A 266 5.60 -20.57 -20.80
C GLU A 266 5.85 -21.23 -22.16
N THR A 267 5.13 -20.82 -23.20
CA THR A 267 5.33 -21.32 -24.56
C THR A 267 6.65 -20.88 -25.16
N GLU A 268 7.00 -19.60 -25.04
CA GLU A 268 8.27 -19.06 -25.54
C GLU A 268 9.49 -19.72 -24.88
N LEU A 269 9.43 -20.01 -23.58
CA LEU A 269 10.49 -20.71 -22.87
C LEU A 269 10.59 -22.16 -23.31
N ALA A 270 9.46 -22.86 -23.48
CA ALA A 270 9.42 -24.24 -23.98
C ALA A 270 9.95 -24.34 -25.41
N ASP A 271 9.54 -23.42 -26.28
CA ASP A 271 10.01 -23.38 -27.68
C ASP A 271 11.53 -23.12 -27.76
N LYS A 272 12.05 -22.24 -26.91
CA LYS A 272 13.49 -22.00 -26.82
C LYS A 272 14.25 -23.23 -26.35
N LEU A 273 13.79 -23.91 -25.30
CA LEU A 273 14.41 -25.13 -24.79
C LEU A 273 14.35 -26.29 -25.80
N LEU A 274 13.29 -26.37 -26.59
CA LEU A 274 13.15 -27.39 -27.64
C LEU A 274 14.00 -27.09 -28.89
N SER A 275 14.32 -25.84 -29.16
CA SER A 275 15.15 -25.42 -30.29
C SER A 275 16.66 -25.55 -30.04
N GLU A 276 17.06 -25.66 -28.77
CA GLU A 276 18.48 -25.83 -28.36
C GLU A 276 18.92 -27.32 -28.23
N ASN A 277 18.00 -28.27 -28.48
CA ASN A 277 18.24 -29.72 -28.54
C ASN A 277 18.10 -30.26 -29.97
#